data_e7a067d2b7466fbe07f580c8e4376e1a
#
_entry.id   e7a067d2b7466fbe07f580c8e4376e1a
#
_cell.length_a   1.000
_cell.length_b   1.000
_cell.length_c   1.000
_cell.angle_alpha   90.00
_cell.angle_beta   90.00
_cell.angle_gamma   90.00
#
_symmetry.space_group_name_H-M   'P 1'
#
loop_
_entity.id
_entity.type
_entity.pdbx_description
1 polymer ?
#
loop_
_entity_poly.entity_id
_entity_poly.type
_entity_poly.pdbx_seq_one_letter_code
_entity_poly.pdbx_strand_id
1 'polypeptide(L)'
;MDKKRKLGLALIAAGCALAAFCGVGLYYVNHQNVAPAMVSATAVPTETPAPTAEPTRAPNAAPVLTLVGDDPLFYPAQPGGYEDPGCTALDDRDGDLTAQIVCTIDVNAYHTGEGSVTYSVTDSDGRTATVTRRVIVTAADCPDTVTPESQTVYLTFDDGPSANTERLLDILDAYGVKATFFVTDIHEGYTDCIGEIARRGHTVGIHSASHDYNVIYQSEEAYFSDLCRMQEIIFEQTGEYTKLVRFPGGSSNTVSRYNPGIMTRLTNDLNDMGYAYFDWNVSAADTASNATRYTVVANIMESVPQRDYSVVLQHDTNDFSVDAVEDILSWGIQNGYSFRAIDLTTPAVHHGVAN
;
A
#
# COMPACT_ATOMS: atom_id res chain seq x y z
N MET A 1 15.34 -30.63 -38.14
CA MET A 1 15.66 -29.46 -38.98
C MET A 1 15.00 -28.29 -38.29
N ASP A 2 15.60 -27.70 -37.37
CA ASP A 2 16.60 -26.62 -37.31
C ASP A 2 16.09 -25.30 -37.91
N LYS A 3 15.82 -24.32 -37.07
CA LYS A 3 16.46 -23.00 -37.08
C LYS A 3 15.88 -22.06 -36.00
N LYS A 4 16.78 -21.78 -35.08
CA LYS A 4 16.77 -20.66 -34.15
C LYS A 4 16.56 -19.30 -34.84
N ARG A 5 15.85 -18.38 -34.22
CA ARG A 5 16.19 -16.95 -34.27
C ARG A 5 16.03 -16.30 -32.90
N LYS A 6 17.18 -15.93 -32.36
CA LYS A 6 17.34 -14.95 -31.26
C LYS A 6 17.26 -13.55 -31.86
N LEU A 7 16.73 -12.63 -31.12
CA LEU A 7 17.09 -11.19 -30.97
C LEU A 7 15.96 -10.55 -30.15
N GLY A 8 16.17 -9.70 -29.20
CA GLY A 8 17.32 -9.07 -28.59
C GLY A 8 16.87 -8.31 -27.35
N LEU A 9 17.68 -8.41 -26.34
CA LEU A 9 17.57 -7.64 -25.10
C LEU A 9 17.73 -6.15 -25.38
N ALA A 10 16.93 -5.33 -24.70
CA ALA A 10 17.34 -3.98 -24.32
C ALA A 10 17.06 -3.81 -22.81
N LEU A 11 18.11 -3.90 -22.02
CA LEU A 11 18.16 -3.50 -20.62
C LEU A 11 18.06 -1.98 -20.54
N ILE A 12 17.19 -1.47 -19.64
CA ILE A 12 17.45 -0.21 -18.97
C ILE A 12 17.42 -0.53 -17.46
N ALA A 13 18.63 -0.57 -16.90
CA ALA A 13 18.85 -0.66 -15.48
C ALA A 13 18.85 0.76 -14.88
N ALA A 14 18.04 1.01 -13.90
CA ALA A 14 18.24 2.08 -12.94
C ALA A 14 18.49 1.43 -11.58
N GLY A 15 19.71 1.60 -11.10
CA GLY A 15 20.25 0.88 -9.97
C GLY A 15 19.89 1.49 -8.64
N CYS A 16 19.53 0.65 -7.71
CA CYS A 16 19.70 0.89 -6.27
C CYS A 16 21.06 0.35 -5.86
N ALA A 17 21.95 1.24 -5.41
CA ALA A 17 23.22 0.85 -4.82
C ALA A 17 23.13 0.90 -3.31
N LEU A 18 22.99 -0.25 -2.67
CA LEU A 18 23.44 -0.45 -1.29
C LEU A 18 24.96 -0.61 -1.28
N ALA A 19 25.64 0.18 -0.49
CA ALA A 19 27.02 -0.11 -0.10
C ALA A 19 27.23 0.16 1.38
N ALA A 20 27.19 -0.89 2.16
CA ALA A 20 27.84 -0.95 3.45
C ALA A 20 29.22 -1.56 3.27
N PHE A 21 30.27 -0.86 3.64
CA PHE A 21 31.54 -1.52 4.00
C PHE A 21 32.33 -0.69 5.00
N CYS A 22 32.50 -1.23 6.20
CA CYS A 22 33.54 -0.92 7.14
C CYS A 22 34.90 -1.38 6.59
N GLY A 23 35.91 -0.53 6.69
CA GLY A 23 37.27 -0.90 6.42
C GLY A 23 38.25 -0.01 7.18
N VAL A 24 38.63 -0.41 8.39
CA VAL A 24 39.75 0.16 9.14
C VAL A 24 41.05 -0.31 8.50
N GLY A 25 41.87 0.63 8.09
CA GLY A 25 43.24 0.36 7.64
C GLY A 25 44.22 1.35 8.28
N LEU A 26 44.82 0.92 9.38
CA LEU A 26 46.01 1.56 9.95
C LEU A 26 47.21 1.38 9.02
N TYR A 27 47.83 2.49 8.64
CA TYR A 27 49.20 2.45 8.17
C TYR A 27 50.09 3.27 9.09
N TYR A 28 50.97 2.53 9.80
CA TYR A 28 52.13 3.06 10.51
C TYR A 28 53.24 3.24 9.46
N VAL A 29 53.82 4.45 9.38
CA VAL A 29 55.12 4.66 8.76
C VAL A 29 56.04 5.34 9.76
N ASN A 30 57.00 4.58 10.19
CA ASN A 30 58.08 4.96 11.09
C ASN A 30 59.23 5.49 10.24
N HIS A 31 59.67 6.72 10.46
CA HIS A 31 60.99 7.16 9.99
C HIS A 31 61.79 7.80 11.12
N GLN A 32 62.90 7.16 11.38
CA GLN A 32 63.94 7.50 12.35
C GLN A 32 64.76 8.72 11.91
N ASN A 33 65.16 9.43 12.92
CA ASN A 33 66.22 10.40 13.14
C ASN A 33 67.42 10.36 12.19
N VAL A 34 67.79 11.57 11.70
CA VAL A 34 69.20 11.95 11.55
C VAL A 34 69.31 13.42 11.95
N ALA A 35 70.12 13.70 12.97
CA ALA A 35 70.51 15.05 13.37
C ALA A 35 71.74 15.50 12.57
N PRO A 36 71.84 16.75 12.18
CA PRO A 36 73.13 17.37 11.96
C PRO A 36 73.44 18.53 12.91
N ALA A 37 74.72 18.74 13.07
CA ALA A 37 75.49 19.47 14.03
C ALA A 37 75.18 20.96 14.17
N MET A 38 75.46 21.45 15.39
CA MET A 38 75.47 22.85 15.79
C MET A 38 76.47 23.69 15.04
N VAL A 39 75.99 24.84 14.55
CA VAL A 39 76.86 26.02 14.32
C VAL A 39 76.35 27.16 15.16
N SER A 40 77.22 27.64 16.07
CA SER A 40 76.98 28.77 16.94
C SER A 40 77.04 30.05 16.15
N ALA A 41 75.97 30.82 16.08
CA ALA A 41 75.98 32.20 15.59
C ALA A 41 75.39 33.14 16.65
N THR A 42 76.17 34.16 16.93
CA THR A 42 75.96 35.23 17.88
C THR A 42 74.64 35.97 17.69
N ALA A 43 73.82 36.13 18.71
CA ALA A 43 72.53 36.80 18.67
C ALA A 43 72.69 38.31 18.57
N VAL A 44 72.06 38.89 17.55
CA VAL A 44 71.66 40.31 17.51
C VAL A 44 70.28 40.42 18.13
N PRO A 45 69.99 41.34 19.04
CA PRO A 45 68.65 41.50 19.59
C PRO A 45 67.70 42.04 18.50
N THR A 46 66.85 41.18 18.02
CA THR A 46 65.74 41.57 17.15
C THR A 46 64.55 41.95 18.04
N GLU A 47 64.06 43.14 17.90
CA GLU A 47 62.79 43.58 18.52
C GLU A 47 61.68 42.60 18.15
N THR A 48 61.03 42.04 19.17
CA THR A 48 59.87 41.20 19.01
C THR A 48 58.72 42.04 18.45
N PRO A 49 58.19 41.75 17.25
CA PRO A 49 56.99 42.44 16.78
C PRO A 49 55.85 42.10 17.75
N ALA A 50 55.07 43.13 18.09
CA ALA A 50 53.88 43.00 18.92
C ALA A 50 52.96 41.92 18.25
N PRO A 51 52.29 41.06 19.03
CA PRO A 51 51.37 40.08 18.46
C PRO A 51 50.31 40.80 17.66
N THR A 52 50.32 40.59 16.34
CA THR A 52 49.20 40.98 15.47
C THR A 52 47.97 40.29 16.03
N ALA A 53 47.00 41.09 16.49
CA ALA A 53 45.70 40.54 16.93
C ALA A 53 45.16 39.68 15.77
N GLU A 54 44.99 38.37 16.04
CA GLU A 54 44.23 37.50 15.09
C GLU A 54 42.90 38.17 14.80
N PRO A 55 42.49 38.23 13.50
CA PRO A 55 41.19 38.79 13.18
C PRO A 55 40.14 38.00 13.97
N THR A 56 39.40 38.72 14.83
CA THR A 56 38.33 38.16 15.64
C THR A 56 37.34 37.51 14.66
N ARG A 57 37.34 36.18 14.57
CA ARG A 57 36.43 35.43 13.69
C ARG A 57 35.01 35.82 14.07
N ALA A 58 34.18 36.16 13.10
CA ALA A 58 32.77 36.49 13.33
C ALA A 58 32.09 35.34 14.10
N PRO A 59 31.17 35.62 15.04
CA PRO A 59 30.45 34.58 15.75
C PRO A 59 29.79 33.62 14.74
N ASN A 60 29.95 32.29 14.93
CA ASN A 60 29.27 31.30 14.11
C ASN A 60 27.75 31.48 14.24
N ALA A 61 26.99 31.39 13.17
CA ALA A 61 25.53 31.29 13.23
C ALA A 61 25.11 29.79 13.38
N ALA A 62 23.90 29.52 13.79
CA ALA A 62 23.33 28.18 13.68
C ALA A 62 22.96 27.90 12.22
N PRO A 63 22.93 26.61 11.80
CA PRO A 63 22.49 26.24 10.45
C PRO A 63 21.11 26.79 10.12
N VAL A 64 20.89 27.08 8.83
CA VAL A 64 19.57 27.47 8.30
C VAL A 64 18.94 26.29 7.61
N LEU A 65 17.78 25.86 8.14
CA LEU A 65 16.94 24.81 7.55
C LEU A 65 15.89 25.44 6.62
N THR A 66 15.73 24.88 5.43
CA THR A 66 14.72 25.31 4.45
C THR A 66 13.90 24.11 4.00
N LEU A 67 12.59 24.13 4.27
CA LEU A 67 11.65 23.10 3.84
C LEU A 67 11.56 23.06 2.31
N VAL A 68 11.55 21.86 1.73
CA VAL A 68 11.26 21.63 0.32
C VAL A 68 9.74 21.45 0.17
N GLY A 69 9.07 22.28 -0.65
CA GLY A 69 7.63 22.29 -0.84
C GLY A 69 6.87 23.08 0.23
N ASP A 70 5.58 22.83 0.33
CA ASP A 70 4.64 23.63 1.11
C ASP A 70 4.69 23.36 2.63
N ASP A 71 4.25 24.37 3.39
CA ASP A 71 3.95 24.28 4.82
C ASP A 71 2.75 25.21 5.16
N PRO A 72 1.56 24.66 5.54
CA PRO A 72 1.27 23.22 5.68
C PRO A 72 1.26 22.47 4.34
N LEU A 73 1.69 21.20 4.38
CA LEU A 73 1.57 20.28 3.26
C LEU A 73 0.21 19.58 3.34
N PHE A 74 -0.60 19.69 2.28
CA PHE A 74 -1.83 18.92 2.13
C PHE A 74 -1.49 17.60 1.45
N TYR A 75 -1.84 16.48 2.10
CA TYR A 75 -1.48 15.14 1.66
C TYR A 75 -2.73 14.25 1.61
N PRO A 76 -3.06 13.62 0.47
CA PRO A 76 -4.23 12.74 0.42
C PRO A 76 -3.99 11.46 1.23
N ALA A 77 -5.00 10.99 1.94
CA ALA A 77 -4.94 9.69 2.60
C ALA A 77 -4.70 8.60 1.54
N GLN A 78 -3.73 7.72 1.80
CA GLN A 78 -3.35 6.67 0.86
C GLN A 78 -2.65 5.48 1.54
N PRO A 79 -2.75 4.25 0.98
CA PRO A 79 -2.23 3.05 1.61
C PRO A 79 -0.71 2.91 1.53
N GLY A 80 -0.03 3.66 0.65
CA GLY A 80 1.44 3.64 0.47
C GLY A 80 2.24 4.33 1.58
N GLY A 81 1.55 4.91 2.59
CA GLY A 81 2.21 5.67 3.65
C GLY A 81 2.54 7.11 3.24
N TYR A 82 3.26 7.82 4.11
CA TYR A 82 3.64 9.22 3.91
C TYR A 82 5.04 9.32 3.29
N GLU A 83 5.15 10.06 2.19
CA GLU A 83 6.41 10.43 1.58
C GLU A 83 6.66 11.93 1.78
N ASP A 84 7.77 12.26 2.42
CA ASP A 84 8.12 13.64 2.72
C ASP A 84 8.96 14.27 1.61
N PRO A 85 8.66 15.51 1.18
CA PRO A 85 9.47 16.23 0.20
C PRO A 85 10.88 16.59 0.67
N GLY A 86 11.11 16.61 2.00
CA GLY A 86 12.42 16.85 2.58
C GLY A 86 12.67 18.28 3.05
N CYS A 87 13.93 18.50 3.45
CA CYS A 87 14.46 19.77 3.93
C CYS A 87 15.93 19.92 3.51
N THR A 88 16.42 21.13 3.29
CA THR A 88 17.83 21.42 3.08
C THR A 88 18.42 22.19 4.26
N ALA A 89 19.73 22.05 4.49
CA ALA A 89 20.44 22.74 5.56
C ALA A 89 21.72 23.39 5.04
N LEU A 90 21.90 24.67 5.34
CA LEU A 90 23.10 25.43 4.98
C LEU A 90 23.65 26.16 6.20
N ASP A 91 24.96 26.04 6.41
CA ASP A 91 25.70 26.72 7.47
C ASP A 91 26.75 27.68 6.86
N ASP A 92 27.01 28.77 7.55
CA ASP A 92 27.95 29.79 7.09
C ASP A 92 29.43 29.37 7.16
N ARG A 93 29.73 28.28 7.91
CA ARG A 93 31.08 27.73 8.10
C ARG A 93 31.23 26.31 7.57
N ASP A 94 30.25 25.49 7.86
CA ASP A 94 30.30 24.06 7.52
C ASP A 94 29.73 23.78 6.13
N GLY A 95 29.08 24.80 5.51
CA GLY A 95 28.50 24.68 4.18
C GLY A 95 27.22 23.86 4.17
N ASP A 96 27.07 22.95 3.20
CA ASP A 96 25.88 22.11 3.05
C ASP A 96 25.87 20.97 4.07
N LEU A 97 24.89 21.01 4.99
CA LEU A 97 24.65 20.02 6.02
C LEU A 97 23.41 19.16 5.75
N THR A 98 22.83 19.24 4.56
CA THR A 98 21.59 18.52 4.19
C THR A 98 21.64 17.02 4.49
N ALA A 99 22.79 16.39 4.22
CA ALA A 99 22.98 14.96 4.50
C ALA A 99 23.07 14.58 6.00
N GLN A 100 23.18 15.59 6.87
CA GLN A 100 23.28 15.41 8.33
C GLN A 100 21.94 15.70 9.05
N ILE A 101 20.90 16.07 8.31
CA ILE A 101 19.57 16.31 8.85
C ILE A 101 19.03 15.03 9.47
N VAL A 102 18.58 15.11 10.72
CA VAL A 102 17.77 14.09 11.38
C VAL A 102 16.30 14.46 11.19
N CYS A 103 15.53 13.52 10.65
CA CYS A 103 14.11 13.68 10.38
C CYS A 103 13.30 12.78 11.32
N THR A 104 12.25 13.34 11.93
CA THR A 104 11.25 12.60 12.71
C THR A 104 9.89 12.84 12.09
N ILE A 105 9.21 11.77 11.67
CA ILE A 105 7.90 11.80 11.03
C ILE A 105 6.86 11.33 12.05
N ASP A 106 5.86 12.18 12.29
CA ASP A 106 4.65 11.90 13.08
C ASP A 106 3.42 12.21 12.21
N VAL A 107 3.24 11.40 11.18
CA VAL A 107 2.14 11.51 10.20
C VAL A 107 1.53 10.13 10.01
N ASN A 108 0.23 10.00 10.27
CA ASN A 108 -0.54 8.83 9.86
C ASN A 108 -1.17 9.13 8.49
N ALA A 109 -0.64 8.54 7.42
CA ALA A 109 -1.12 8.76 6.06
C ALA A 109 -2.40 7.97 5.72
N TYR A 110 -2.83 7.06 6.58
CA TYR A 110 -4.02 6.23 6.34
C TYR A 110 -5.31 6.93 6.77
N HIS A 111 -5.21 7.91 7.67
CA HIS A 111 -6.35 8.54 8.32
C HIS A 111 -6.28 10.06 8.21
N THR A 112 -7.44 10.69 7.99
CA THR A 112 -7.54 12.16 7.96
C THR A 112 -7.16 12.78 9.30
N GLY A 113 -6.38 13.85 9.26
CA GLY A 113 -5.95 14.53 10.48
C GLY A 113 -4.73 15.42 10.28
N GLU A 114 -4.20 15.91 11.38
CA GLU A 114 -2.97 16.69 11.38
C GLU A 114 -1.80 15.85 11.90
N GLY A 115 -0.67 15.94 11.20
CA GLY A 115 0.61 15.37 11.58
C GLY A 115 1.73 16.38 11.43
N SER A 116 2.95 15.97 11.74
CA SER A 116 4.11 16.83 11.62
C SER A 116 5.37 16.08 11.21
N VAL A 117 6.28 16.79 10.54
CA VAL A 117 7.64 16.33 10.26
C VAL A 117 8.61 17.31 10.85
N THR A 118 9.47 16.86 11.75
CA THR A 118 10.47 17.68 12.41
C THR A 118 11.86 17.34 11.89
N TYR A 119 12.57 18.36 11.43
CA TYR A 119 13.95 18.29 10.97
C TYR A 119 14.86 18.98 11.95
N SER A 120 16.01 18.38 12.23
CA SER A 120 17.03 18.91 13.12
C SER A 120 18.41 18.67 12.52
N VAL A 121 19.29 19.67 12.64
CA VAL A 121 20.70 19.56 12.23
C VAL A 121 21.59 20.31 13.20
N THR A 122 22.80 19.82 13.42
CA THR A 122 23.80 20.42 14.33
C THR A 122 25.09 20.68 13.56
N ASP A 123 25.66 21.89 13.70
CA ASP A 123 26.94 22.30 13.12
C ASP A 123 28.13 21.71 13.88
N SER A 124 29.35 21.92 13.37
CA SER A 124 30.60 21.46 14.00
C SER A 124 30.93 22.16 15.32
N ASP A 125 30.34 23.32 15.58
CA ASP A 125 30.48 24.08 16.85
C ASP A 125 29.39 23.67 17.89
N GLY A 126 28.51 22.71 17.55
CA GLY A 126 27.47 22.16 18.44
C GLY A 126 26.18 22.99 18.50
N ARG A 127 25.94 23.89 17.52
CA ARG A 127 24.68 24.65 17.42
C ARG A 127 23.68 23.88 16.62
N THR A 128 22.46 23.77 17.16
CA THR A 128 21.37 23.04 16.54
C THR A 128 20.29 23.99 16.01
N ALA A 129 19.85 23.74 14.79
CA ALA A 129 18.62 24.31 14.22
C ALA A 129 17.55 23.24 14.09
N THR A 130 16.28 23.64 14.22
CA THR A 130 15.13 22.79 14.06
C THR A 130 14.03 23.52 13.30
N VAL A 131 13.37 22.82 12.37
CA VAL A 131 12.16 23.29 11.68
C VAL A 131 11.14 22.18 11.64
N THR A 132 9.86 22.52 11.75
CA THR A 132 8.77 21.55 11.69
C THR A 132 7.82 21.91 10.56
N ARG A 133 7.50 20.95 9.71
CA ARG A 133 6.42 21.02 8.72
C ARG A 133 5.14 20.51 9.34
N ARG A 134 4.04 21.22 9.14
CA ARG A 134 2.70 20.73 9.43
C ARG A 134 2.15 19.97 8.22
N VAL A 135 1.62 18.79 8.44
CA VAL A 135 0.99 17.95 7.41
C VAL A 135 -0.49 17.84 7.71
N ILE A 136 -1.34 18.07 6.72
CA ILE A 136 -2.78 17.92 6.82
C ILE A 136 -3.18 16.78 5.90
N VAL A 137 -3.50 15.62 6.47
CA VAL A 137 -4.00 14.48 5.71
C VAL A 137 -5.48 14.70 5.42
N THR A 138 -5.84 14.66 4.14
CA THR A 138 -7.20 14.92 3.65
C THR A 138 -7.83 13.65 3.11
N ALA A 139 -9.17 13.54 3.23
CA ALA A 139 -9.89 12.44 2.61
C ALA A 139 -9.77 12.50 1.07
N ALA A 140 -9.75 11.33 0.45
CA ALA A 140 -9.88 11.21 -0.99
C ALA A 140 -11.37 11.28 -1.39
N ASP A 141 -11.63 11.78 -2.59
CA ASP A 141 -12.99 11.82 -3.14
C ASP A 141 -13.50 10.40 -3.42
N CYS A 142 -14.76 10.15 -3.03
CA CYS A 142 -15.50 8.95 -3.38
C CYS A 142 -16.79 9.36 -4.11
N PRO A 143 -17.18 8.68 -5.20
CA PRO A 143 -18.41 9.04 -5.90
C PRO A 143 -19.66 8.75 -5.06
N ASP A 144 -20.72 9.52 -5.29
CA ASP A 144 -22.02 9.28 -4.68
C ASP A 144 -22.57 7.91 -5.10
N THR A 145 -23.20 7.22 -4.17
CA THR A 145 -23.83 5.93 -4.43
C THR A 145 -25.18 6.08 -5.13
N VAL A 146 -25.48 5.15 -6.02
CA VAL A 146 -26.75 5.08 -6.77
C VAL A 146 -27.56 3.88 -6.27
N THR A 147 -28.78 4.12 -5.77
CA THR A 147 -29.67 3.03 -5.34
C THR A 147 -29.94 2.08 -6.51
N PRO A 148 -29.65 0.78 -6.40
CA PRO A 148 -29.94 -0.18 -7.44
C PRO A 148 -31.43 -0.30 -7.71
N GLU A 149 -31.79 -0.69 -8.93
CA GLU A 149 -33.16 -1.15 -9.21
C GLU A 149 -33.49 -2.36 -8.34
N SER A 150 -34.74 -2.49 -7.94
CA SER A 150 -35.19 -3.68 -7.21
C SER A 150 -34.92 -4.95 -8.02
N GLN A 151 -34.68 -6.07 -7.34
CA GLN A 151 -34.31 -7.35 -7.95
C GLN A 151 -32.93 -7.33 -8.64
N THR A 152 -32.01 -6.43 -8.23
CA THR A 152 -30.61 -6.49 -8.67
C THR A 152 -29.82 -7.48 -7.82
N VAL A 153 -29.05 -8.35 -8.47
CA VAL A 153 -28.17 -9.32 -7.85
C VAL A 153 -26.73 -9.06 -8.29
N TYR A 154 -25.87 -8.84 -7.33
CA TYR A 154 -24.42 -8.77 -7.50
C TYR A 154 -23.83 -10.11 -7.08
N LEU A 155 -23.45 -10.96 -8.04
CA LEU A 155 -22.67 -12.17 -7.75
C LEU A 155 -21.24 -11.74 -7.46
N THR A 156 -20.71 -12.18 -6.32
CA THR A 156 -19.32 -11.90 -5.94
C THR A 156 -18.60 -13.17 -5.57
N PHE A 157 -17.35 -13.28 -5.99
CA PHE A 157 -16.51 -14.46 -5.80
C PHE A 157 -15.23 -14.06 -5.08
N ASP A 158 -14.96 -14.68 -3.93
CA ASP A 158 -13.79 -14.42 -3.10
C ASP A 158 -12.75 -15.54 -3.28
N ASP A 159 -11.52 -15.25 -2.82
CA ASP A 159 -10.36 -16.16 -2.71
C ASP A 159 -9.71 -16.58 -4.04
N GLY A 160 -10.34 -16.34 -5.17
CA GLY A 160 -9.75 -16.61 -6.49
C GLY A 160 -8.61 -15.64 -6.87
N PRO A 161 -8.00 -15.82 -8.06
CA PRO A 161 -8.33 -16.83 -9.08
C PRO A 161 -7.91 -18.26 -8.70
N SER A 162 -8.61 -19.24 -9.25
CA SER A 162 -8.39 -20.65 -9.03
C SER A 162 -8.47 -21.48 -10.32
N ALA A 163 -8.33 -22.78 -10.22
CA ALA A 163 -8.53 -23.71 -11.33
C ALA A 163 -9.94 -23.65 -11.95
N ASN A 164 -10.90 -23.08 -11.23
CA ASN A 164 -12.28 -22.96 -11.69
C ASN A 164 -12.62 -21.64 -12.35
N THR A 165 -11.75 -20.62 -12.22
CA THR A 165 -12.06 -19.25 -12.64
C THR A 165 -12.40 -19.16 -14.13
N GLU A 166 -11.62 -19.79 -15.02
CA GLU A 166 -11.93 -19.78 -16.46
C GLU A 166 -13.31 -20.40 -16.76
N ARG A 167 -13.62 -21.54 -16.14
CA ARG A 167 -14.92 -22.20 -16.30
C ARG A 167 -16.07 -21.32 -15.78
N LEU A 168 -15.87 -20.64 -14.66
CA LEU A 168 -16.83 -19.67 -14.13
C LEU A 168 -17.07 -18.52 -15.10
N LEU A 169 -15.99 -17.95 -15.67
CA LEU A 169 -16.08 -16.90 -16.66
C LEU A 169 -16.86 -17.34 -17.91
N ASP A 170 -16.66 -18.57 -18.38
CA ASP A 170 -17.38 -19.14 -19.51
C ASP A 170 -18.90 -19.29 -19.21
N ILE A 171 -19.26 -19.67 -17.99
CA ILE A 171 -20.67 -19.72 -17.55
C ILE A 171 -21.28 -18.31 -17.56
N LEU A 172 -20.58 -17.32 -16.95
CA LEU A 172 -21.05 -15.95 -16.89
C LEU A 172 -21.23 -15.32 -18.29
N ASP A 173 -20.29 -15.56 -19.20
CA ASP A 173 -20.37 -15.11 -20.59
C ASP A 173 -21.51 -15.76 -21.37
N ALA A 174 -21.78 -17.07 -21.16
CA ALA A 174 -22.90 -17.77 -21.79
C ALA A 174 -24.28 -17.16 -21.44
N TYR A 175 -24.39 -16.56 -20.25
CA TYR A 175 -25.59 -15.87 -19.79
C TYR A 175 -25.54 -14.34 -20.03
N GLY A 176 -24.42 -13.80 -20.53
CA GLY A 176 -24.23 -12.35 -20.74
C GLY A 176 -24.19 -11.55 -19.43
N VAL A 177 -23.81 -12.19 -18.34
CA VAL A 177 -23.80 -11.62 -16.98
C VAL A 177 -22.38 -11.16 -16.60
N LYS A 178 -22.28 -10.05 -15.88
CA LYS A 178 -21.05 -9.60 -15.26
C LYS A 178 -21.12 -9.75 -13.74
N ALA A 179 -19.98 -10.11 -13.13
CA ALA A 179 -19.83 -10.39 -11.69
C ALA A 179 -18.61 -9.63 -11.13
N THR A 180 -18.42 -9.71 -9.83
CA THR A 180 -17.27 -9.10 -9.13
C THR A 180 -16.41 -10.19 -8.50
N PHE A 181 -15.11 -10.07 -8.66
CA PHE A 181 -14.13 -11.01 -8.11
C PHE A 181 -13.23 -10.24 -7.12
N PHE A 182 -13.29 -10.63 -5.85
CA PHE A 182 -12.36 -10.14 -4.84
C PHE A 182 -11.17 -11.11 -4.78
N VAL A 183 -10.08 -10.70 -5.41
CA VAL A 183 -8.98 -11.59 -5.76
C VAL A 183 -7.88 -11.66 -4.71
N THR A 184 -7.14 -12.79 -4.72
CA THR A 184 -5.96 -13.06 -3.90
C THR A 184 -4.78 -13.49 -4.77
N ASP A 185 -3.58 -13.64 -4.16
CA ASP A 185 -2.38 -14.21 -4.79
C ASP A 185 -1.96 -15.55 -4.13
N ILE A 186 -2.92 -16.29 -3.56
CA ILE A 186 -2.63 -17.52 -2.80
C ILE A 186 -2.60 -18.79 -3.64
N HIS A 187 -3.11 -18.76 -4.88
CA HIS A 187 -3.17 -19.92 -5.76
C HIS A 187 -2.11 -19.80 -6.85
N GLU A 188 -1.00 -20.49 -6.66
CA GLU A 188 0.11 -20.51 -7.60
C GLU A 188 -0.33 -20.90 -9.02
N GLY A 189 0.06 -20.09 -10.01
CA GLY A 189 -0.20 -20.34 -11.43
C GLY A 189 -1.53 -19.83 -11.96
N TYR A 190 -2.37 -19.19 -11.15
CA TYR A 190 -3.66 -18.64 -11.59
C TYR A 190 -3.73 -17.10 -11.57
N THR A 191 -2.70 -16.41 -11.10
CA THR A 191 -2.65 -14.94 -11.01
C THR A 191 -2.95 -14.25 -12.35
N ASP A 192 -2.49 -14.82 -13.47
CA ASP A 192 -2.77 -14.29 -14.81
C ASP A 192 -4.27 -14.26 -15.18
N CYS A 193 -5.11 -15.06 -14.49
CA CYS A 193 -6.55 -15.03 -14.68
C CYS A 193 -7.18 -13.69 -14.23
N ILE A 194 -6.51 -12.88 -13.40
CA ILE A 194 -6.99 -11.55 -13.00
C ILE A 194 -7.16 -10.66 -14.24
N GLY A 195 -6.18 -10.67 -15.16
CA GLY A 195 -6.28 -9.96 -16.44
C GLY A 195 -7.43 -10.46 -17.31
N GLU A 196 -7.70 -11.77 -17.30
CA GLU A 196 -8.81 -12.37 -18.06
C GLU A 196 -10.17 -11.98 -17.47
N ILE A 197 -10.32 -11.94 -16.14
CA ILE A 197 -11.52 -11.44 -15.46
C ILE A 197 -11.85 -10.02 -15.94
N ALA A 198 -10.86 -9.12 -15.87
CA ALA A 198 -11.03 -7.73 -16.31
C ALA A 198 -11.32 -7.62 -17.82
N ARG A 199 -10.59 -8.36 -18.66
CA ARG A 199 -10.76 -8.35 -20.12
C ARG A 199 -12.15 -8.81 -20.56
N ARG A 200 -12.76 -9.74 -19.82
CA ARG A 200 -14.16 -10.17 -20.05
C ARG A 200 -15.19 -9.20 -19.45
N GLY A 201 -14.75 -8.06 -18.87
CA GLY A 201 -15.64 -6.98 -18.40
C GLY A 201 -16.27 -7.26 -17.04
N HIS A 202 -15.69 -8.13 -16.25
CA HIS A 202 -16.02 -8.32 -14.84
C HIS A 202 -15.26 -7.31 -13.99
N THR A 203 -15.76 -7.02 -12.78
CA THR A 203 -15.08 -6.15 -11.83
C THR A 203 -14.07 -6.95 -11.02
N VAL A 204 -12.86 -6.39 -10.89
CA VAL A 204 -11.82 -6.90 -9.99
C VAL A 204 -11.75 -6.01 -8.75
N GLY A 205 -11.88 -6.60 -7.58
CA GLY A 205 -11.68 -5.98 -6.28
C GLY A 205 -10.55 -6.67 -5.51
N ILE A 206 -10.05 -6.01 -4.47
CA ILE A 206 -9.00 -6.54 -3.60
C ILE A 206 -9.62 -7.37 -2.50
N HIS A 207 -9.15 -8.63 -2.33
CA HIS A 207 -9.41 -9.39 -1.12
C HIS A 207 -8.20 -9.33 -0.19
N SER A 208 -7.08 -9.86 -0.62
CA SER A 208 -5.80 -9.84 0.09
C SER A 208 -4.73 -10.46 -0.81
N ALA A 209 -3.48 -10.09 -0.70
CA ALA A 209 -2.42 -10.80 -1.37
C ALA A 209 -2.09 -12.13 -0.68
N SER A 210 -2.09 -12.17 0.65
CA SER A 210 -1.66 -13.33 1.44
C SER A 210 -2.79 -14.17 2.04
N HIS A 211 -3.95 -13.55 2.28
CA HIS A 211 -5.08 -14.11 3.03
C HIS A 211 -4.69 -14.73 4.39
N ASP A 212 -3.59 -14.25 5.00
CA ASP A 212 -3.15 -14.71 6.31
C ASP A 212 -3.65 -13.77 7.42
N TYR A 213 -4.68 -14.19 8.13
CA TYR A 213 -5.30 -13.42 9.21
C TYR A 213 -4.33 -12.99 10.30
N ASN A 214 -3.29 -13.78 10.58
CA ASN A 214 -2.31 -13.45 11.61
C ASN A 214 -1.33 -12.36 11.15
N VAL A 215 -1.23 -12.14 9.84
CA VAL A 215 -0.40 -11.09 9.24
C VAL A 215 -1.25 -9.83 9.02
N ILE A 216 -2.32 -9.93 8.24
CA ILE A 216 -3.07 -8.76 7.77
C ILE A 216 -3.77 -7.97 8.88
N TYR A 217 -4.17 -8.61 9.98
CA TYR A 217 -4.82 -7.94 11.10
C TYR A 217 -3.88 -7.63 12.28
N GLN A 218 -2.56 -7.79 12.07
CA GLN A 218 -1.57 -7.48 13.10
C GLN A 218 -1.46 -5.97 13.37
N SER A 219 -1.53 -5.15 12.32
CA SER A 219 -1.54 -3.69 12.38
C SER A 219 -2.13 -3.09 11.10
N GLU A 220 -2.39 -1.78 11.11
CA GLU A 220 -2.82 -1.04 9.92
C GLU A 220 -1.75 -1.11 8.82
N GLU A 221 -0.47 -0.95 9.17
CA GLU A 221 0.65 -1.05 8.21
C GLU A 221 0.72 -2.43 7.56
N ALA A 222 0.50 -3.50 8.33
CA ALA A 222 0.52 -4.86 7.80
C ALA A 222 -0.64 -5.09 6.82
N TYR A 223 -1.84 -4.59 7.14
CA TYR A 223 -2.99 -4.67 6.27
C TYR A 223 -2.77 -3.88 4.97
N PHE A 224 -2.34 -2.62 5.07
CA PHE A 224 -2.12 -1.78 3.89
C PHE A 224 -0.92 -2.22 3.05
N SER A 225 0.10 -2.82 3.65
CA SER A 225 1.19 -3.45 2.90
C SER A 225 0.70 -4.63 2.05
N ASP A 226 -0.17 -5.48 2.60
CA ASP A 226 -0.80 -6.59 1.89
C ASP A 226 -1.75 -6.09 0.79
N LEU A 227 -2.55 -5.06 1.08
CA LEU A 227 -3.43 -4.40 0.12
C LEU A 227 -2.65 -3.80 -1.05
N CYS A 228 -1.57 -3.04 -0.77
CA CYS A 228 -0.71 -2.46 -1.80
C CYS A 228 -0.11 -3.55 -2.69
N ARG A 229 0.38 -4.65 -2.10
CA ARG A 229 0.89 -5.77 -2.87
C ARG A 229 -0.16 -6.34 -3.83
N MET A 230 -1.40 -6.54 -3.36
CA MET A 230 -2.47 -7.04 -4.24
C MET A 230 -2.84 -6.02 -5.31
N GLN A 231 -2.82 -4.73 -4.97
CA GLN A 231 -3.06 -3.64 -5.89
C GLN A 231 -2.05 -3.61 -7.04
N GLU A 232 -0.75 -3.80 -6.75
CA GLU A 232 0.29 -3.88 -7.78
C GLU A 232 0.09 -5.10 -8.69
N ILE A 233 -0.25 -6.26 -8.13
CA ILE A 233 -0.57 -7.46 -8.91
C ILE A 233 -1.76 -7.20 -9.86
N ILE A 234 -2.83 -6.57 -9.36
CA ILE A 234 -3.99 -6.22 -10.19
C ILE A 234 -3.56 -5.25 -11.29
N PHE A 235 -2.78 -4.22 -10.97
CA PHE A 235 -2.30 -3.25 -11.95
C PHE A 235 -1.42 -3.90 -13.04
N GLU A 236 -0.50 -4.79 -12.66
CA GLU A 236 0.34 -5.54 -13.61
C GLU A 236 -0.49 -6.36 -14.60
N GLN A 237 -1.64 -6.91 -14.17
CA GLN A 237 -2.51 -7.75 -14.99
C GLN A 237 -3.54 -6.96 -15.80
N THR A 238 -4.01 -5.81 -15.31
CA THR A 238 -5.14 -5.06 -15.88
C THR A 238 -4.76 -3.70 -16.43
N GLY A 239 -3.67 -3.10 -15.95
CA GLY A 239 -3.30 -1.71 -16.21
C GLY A 239 -4.11 -0.68 -15.42
N GLU A 240 -4.96 -1.12 -14.49
CA GLU A 240 -5.85 -0.25 -13.71
C GLU A 240 -5.74 -0.55 -12.20
N TYR A 241 -5.88 0.49 -11.38
CA TYR A 241 -6.02 0.38 -9.94
C TYR A 241 -7.51 0.27 -9.57
N THR A 242 -7.81 -0.58 -8.56
CA THR A 242 -9.18 -0.69 -8.04
C THR A 242 -9.28 -0.07 -6.65
N LYS A 243 -10.45 0.47 -6.33
CA LYS A 243 -10.79 0.96 -4.98
C LYS A 243 -11.89 0.13 -4.31
N LEU A 244 -12.15 -1.05 -4.84
CA LEU A 244 -13.11 -1.99 -4.29
C LEU A 244 -12.39 -3.04 -3.45
N VAL A 245 -12.83 -3.21 -2.21
CA VAL A 245 -12.20 -4.09 -1.23
C VAL A 245 -13.23 -4.99 -0.57
N ARG A 246 -12.84 -6.22 -0.25
CA ARG A 246 -13.54 -7.06 0.72
C ARG A 246 -12.54 -7.60 1.72
N PHE A 247 -12.82 -7.38 3.00
CA PHE A 247 -11.97 -7.91 4.07
C PHE A 247 -12.02 -9.44 4.12
N PRO A 248 -10.90 -10.15 4.23
CA PRO A 248 -10.88 -11.57 4.56
C PRO A 248 -11.73 -11.88 5.80
N GLY A 249 -12.74 -12.73 5.63
CA GLY A 249 -13.73 -13.05 6.66
C GLY A 249 -14.79 -11.96 6.91
N GLY A 250 -14.81 -10.87 6.12
CA GLY A 250 -15.73 -9.74 6.24
C GLY A 250 -15.37 -8.75 7.35
N SER A 251 -16.04 -7.59 7.38
CA SER A 251 -15.82 -6.56 8.40
C SER A 251 -16.25 -7.00 9.81
N SER A 252 -17.12 -7.99 9.91
CA SER A 252 -17.60 -8.59 11.17
C SER A 252 -16.79 -9.81 11.62
N ASN A 253 -15.65 -10.09 11.01
CA ASN A 253 -14.84 -11.24 11.36
C ASN A 253 -14.42 -11.22 12.84
N THR A 254 -14.22 -12.41 13.41
CA THR A 254 -13.78 -12.57 14.79
C THR A 254 -12.33 -13.02 14.91
N VAL A 255 -11.68 -13.29 13.78
CA VAL A 255 -10.26 -13.71 13.76
C VAL A 255 -9.32 -12.58 14.09
N SER A 256 -9.74 -11.33 13.86
CA SER A 256 -8.98 -10.11 14.17
C SER A 256 -9.01 -9.69 15.66
N ARG A 257 -9.77 -10.39 16.53
CA ARG A 257 -9.98 -10.01 17.94
C ARG A 257 -8.72 -9.96 18.80
N TYR A 258 -7.63 -10.55 18.35
CA TYR A 258 -6.32 -10.44 19.03
C TYR A 258 -5.73 -9.03 18.94
N ASN A 259 -6.22 -8.17 18.01
CA ASN A 259 -5.91 -6.76 17.91
C ASN A 259 -7.20 -5.93 18.08
N PRO A 260 -7.59 -5.57 19.31
CA PRO A 260 -8.85 -4.89 19.58
C PRO A 260 -8.97 -3.56 18.81
N GLY A 261 -10.11 -3.35 18.17
CA GLY A 261 -10.41 -2.12 17.42
C GLY A 261 -9.79 -2.05 16.02
N ILE A 262 -9.02 -3.04 15.58
CA ILE A 262 -8.37 -3.01 14.26
C ILE A 262 -9.39 -2.85 13.12
N MET A 263 -10.50 -3.56 13.17
CA MET A 263 -11.50 -3.48 12.10
C MET A 263 -12.16 -2.10 12.01
N THR A 264 -12.41 -1.44 13.17
CA THR A 264 -12.91 -0.06 13.17
C THR A 264 -11.91 0.91 12.55
N ARG A 265 -10.61 0.77 12.87
CA ARG A 265 -9.57 1.62 12.27
C ARG A 265 -9.48 1.38 10.77
N LEU A 266 -9.35 0.13 10.33
CA LEU A 266 -9.24 -0.21 8.91
C LEU A 266 -10.44 0.22 8.06
N THR A 267 -11.67 0.11 8.59
CA THR A 267 -12.86 0.58 7.87
C THR A 267 -12.90 2.09 7.74
N ASN A 268 -12.47 2.84 8.77
CA ASN A 268 -12.36 4.29 8.72
C ASN A 268 -11.27 4.73 7.73
N ASP A 269 -10.10 4.12 7.82
CA ASP A 269 -8.95 4.45 6.97
C ASP A 269 -9.25 4.18 5.49
N LEU A 270 -9.89 3.03 5.16
CA LEU A 270 -10.33 2.76 3.79
C LEU A 270 -11.29 3.83 3.26
N ASN A 271 -12.27 4.26 4.09
CA ASN A 271 -13.18 5.33 3.71
C ASN A 271 -12.43 6.66 3.49
N ASP A 272 -11.51 7.03 4.38
CA ASP A 272 -10.70 8.25 4.24
C ASP A 272 -9.83 8.24 2.98
N MET A 273 -9.36 7.06 2.56
CA MET A 273 -8.62 6.85 1.33
C MET A 273 -9.50 6.72 0.07
N GLY A 274 -10.82 6.82 0.20
CA GLY A 274 -11.79 6.71 -0.90
C GLY A 274 -11.95 5.29 -1.45
N TYR A 275 -11.66 4.27 -0.64
CA TYR A 275 -12.01 2.88 -0.97
C TYR A 275 -13.43 2.57 -0.52
N ALA A 276 -14.13 1.75 -1.29
CA ALA A 276 -15.40 1.16 -0.91
C ALA A 276 -15.19 -0.30 -0.52
N TYR A 277 -15.46 -0.65 0.75
CA TYR A 277 -15.43 -2.05 1.15
C TYR A 277 -16.83 -2.65 1.12
N PHE A 278 -16.91 -3.93 0.78
CA PHE A 278 -18.17 -4.66 0.64
C PHE A 278 -18.17 -5.94 1.47
N ASP A 279 -19.15 -6.08 2.34
CA ASP A 279 -19.57 -7.38 2.85
C ASP A 279 -20.64 -7.98 1.91
N TRP A 280 -21.53 -8.79 2.43
CA TRP A 280 -22.62 -9.44 1.70
C TRP A 280 -23.90 -9.45 2.52
N ASN A 281 -25.04 -9.55 1.86
CA ASN A 281 -26.32 -9.75 2.53
C ASN A 281 -27.00 -11.09 2.15
N VAL A 282 -26.34 -11.85 1.26
CA VAL A 282 -26.71 -13.23 0.90
C VAL A 282 -25.43 -14.08 0.91
N SER A 283 -25.43 -15.18 1.66
CA SER A 283 -24.33 -16.14 1.66
C SER A 283 -24.72 -17.43 0.96
N ALA A 284 -23.86 -17.88 0.04
CA ALA A 284 -23.98 -19.21 -0.55
C ALA A 284 -23.72 -20.34 0.47
N ALA A 285 -23.02 -20.02 1.58
CA ALA A 285 -22.54 -20.96 2.58
C ALA A 285 -21.71 -22.13 1.97
N ASP A 286 -20.97 -21.84 0.91
CA ASP A 286 -20.18 -22.80 0.14
C ASP A 286 -18.86 -23.19 0.82
N THR A 287 -18.50 -22.55 1.91
CA THR A 287 -17.38 -22.95 2.80
C THR A 287 -17.82 -23.86 3.95
N ALA A 288 -19.13 -24.13 4.11
CA ALA A 288 -19.60 -25.03 5.14
C ALA A 288 -19.17 -26.48 4.87
N SER A 289 -18.87 -27.25 5.92
CA SER A 289 -18.34 -28.60 5.80
C SER A 289 -19.28 -29.61 5.09
N ASN A 290 -20.56 -29.27 5.00
CA ASN A 290 -21.60 -30.05 4.31
C ASN A 290 -22.11 -29.39 3.03
N ALA A 291 -21.38 -28.40 2.53
CA ALA A 291 -21.76 -27.63 1.33
C ALA A 291 -21.74 -28.56 0.09
N THR A 292 -22.70 -28.34 -0.78
CA THR A 292 -22.86 -29.02 -2.06
C THR A 292 -23.46 -28.03 -3.06
N ARG A 293 -23.35 -28.30 -4.37
CA ARG A 293 -24.06 -27.53 -5.40
C ARG A 293 -25.52 -27.26 -5.00
N TYR A 294 -26.21 -28.28 -4.48
CA TYR A 294 -27.63 -28.22 -4.11
C TYR A 294 -27.89 -27.22 -2.98
N THR A 295 -27.04 -27.25 -1.93
CA THR A 295 -27.20 -26.35 -0.78
C THR A 295 -26.84 -24.90 -1.16
N VAL A 296 -25.86 -24.70 -2.02
CA VAL A 296 -25.49 -23.36 -2.56
C VAL A 296 -26.66 -22.76 -3.32
N VAL A 297 -27.24 -23.52 -4.27
CA VAL A 297 -28.40 -23.07 -5.04
C VAL A 297 -29.59 -22.75 -4.12
N ALA A 298 -29.89 -23.64 -3.18
CA ALA A 298 -31.01 -23.47 -2.25
C ALA A 298 -30.83 -22.20 -1.38
N ASN A 299 -29.66 -22.00 -0.79
CA ASN A 299 -29.37 -20.83 0.07
C ASN A 299 -29.55 -19.52 -0.68
N ILE A 300 -29.09 -19.43 -1.92
CA ILE A 300 -29.20 -18.22 -2.73
C ILE A 300 -30.65 -17.99 -3.16
N MET A 301 -31.33 -19.01 -3.70
CA MET A 301 -32.73 -18.92 -4.15
C MET A 301 -33.70 -18.59 -3.01
N GLU A 302 -33.41 -19.02 -1.79
CA GLU A 302 -34.21 -18.69 -0.60
C GLU A 302 -33.96 -17.26 -0.10
N SER A 303 -32.71 -16.81 -0.14
CA SER A 303 -32.29 -15.55 0.49
C SER A 303 -32.49 -14.32 -0.41
N VAL A 304 -32.23 -14.44 -1.71
CA VAL A 304 -32.31 -13.34 -2.68
C VAL A 304 -33.70 -12.67 -2.70
N PRO A 305 -34.84 -13.40 -2.72
CA PRO A 305 -36.17 -12.78 -2.72
C PRO A 305 -36.53 -11.96 -1.47
N GLN A 306 -35.73 -12.10 -0.42
CA GLN A 306 -35.92 -11.37 0.85
C GLN A 306 -35.24 -10.00 0.88
N ARG A 307 -34.62 -9.59 -0.23
CA ARG A 307 -33.79 -8.36 -0.34
C ARG A 307 -34.27 -7.49 -1.49
N ASP A 308 -34.15 -6.19 -1.32
CA ASP A 308 -34.38 -5.23 -2.41
C ASP A 308 -33.30 -5.38 -3.49
N TYR A 309 -32.05 -5.54 -3.06
CA TYR A 309 -30.91 -5.95 -3.89
C TYR A 309 -30.02 -6.89 -3.08
N SER A 310 -29.29 -7.72 -3.77
CA SER A 310 -28.47 -8.79 -3.16
C SER A 310 -27.00 -8.67 -3.54
N VAL A 311 -26.13 -8.66 -2.54
CA VAL A 311 -24.70 -8.89 -2.72
C VAL A 311 -24.42 -10.32 -2.21
N VAL A 312 -24.09 -11.21 -3.13
CA VAL A 312 -23.98 -12.64 -2.86
C VAL A 312 -22.52 -13.03 -2.67
N LEU A 313 -22.19 -13.63 -1.52
CA LEU A 313 -20.89 -14.24 -1.26
C LEU A 313 -20.86 -15.65 -1.79
N GLN A 314 -19.94 -15.92 -2.70
CA GLN A 314 -19.49 -17.24 -3.18
C GLN A 314 -17.97 -17.30 -3.27
N HIS A 315 -17.41 -18.50 -3.51
CA HIS A 315 -15.98 -18.70 -3.76
C HIS A 315 -15.81 -19.53 -5.04
N ASP A 316 -14.92 -19.09 -5.93
CA ASP A 316 -14.60 -19.83 -7.16
C ASP A 316 -13.61 -20.98 -6.93
N THR A 317 -13.09 -21.10 -5.72
CA THR A 317 -12.16 -22.16 -5.30
C THR A 317 -12.81 -23.53 -5.17
N ASN A 318 -14.15 -23.58 -5.11
CA ASN A 318 -14.91 -24.81 -4.94
C ASN A 318 -15.67 -25.21 -6.21
N ASP A 319 -15.39 -26.39 -6.77
CA ASP A 319 -16.04 -26.90 -8.00
C ASP A 319 -17.57 -26.84 -7.93
N PHE A 320 -18.14 -27.33 -6.81
CA PHE A 320 -19.59 -27.39 -6.62
C PHE A 320 -20.24 -26.00 -6.48
N SER A 321 -19.49 -24.99 -6.00
CA SER A 321 -19.95 -23.61 -5.93
C SER A 321 -20.05 -23.01 -7.33
N VAL A 322 -19.04 -23.23 -8.18
CA VAL A 322 -19.04 -22.82 -9.58
C VAL A 322 -20.10 -23.59 -10.38
N ASP A 323 -20.29 -24.89 -10.13
CA ASP A 323 -21.36 -25.68 -10.76
C ASP A 323 -22.77 -25.17 -10.43
N ALA A 324 -22.95 -24.50 -9.30
CA ALA A 324 -24.23 -23.93 -8.89
C ALA A 324 -24.59 -22.66 -9.67
N VAL A 325 -23.61 -21.95 -10.27
CA VAL A 325 -23.81 -20.62 -10.89
C VAL A 325 -24.79 -20.69 -12.06
N GLU A 326 -24.71 -21.72 -12.89
CA GLU A 326 -25.63 -21.89 -14.02
C GLU A 326 -27.10 -22.00 -13.57
N ASP A 327 -27.37 -22.78 -12.51
CA ASP A 327 -28.71 -22.91 -11.94
C ASP A 327 -29.22 -21.58 -11.38
N ILE A 328 -28.34 -20.84 -10.66
CA ILE A 328 -28.64 -19.54 -10.06
C ILE A 328 -28.98 -18.50 -11.14
N LEU A 329 -28.17 -18.43 -12.20
CA LEU A 329 -28.40 -17.50 -13.32
C LEU A 329 -29.70 -17.83 -14.07
N SER A 330 -29.91 -19.12 -14.40
CA SER A 330 -31.11 -19.57 -15.07
C SER A 330 -32.37 -19.23 -14.26
N TRP A 331 -32.35 -19.56 -12.96
CA TRP A 331 -33.47 -19.22 -12.06
C TRP A 331 -33.67 -17.72 -11.92
N GLY A 332 -32.60 -16.94 -11.72
CA GLY A 332 -32.71 -15.50 -11.51
C GLY A 332 -33.30 -14.81 -12.73
N ILE A 333 -32.78 -15.09 -13.93
CA ILE A 333 -33.29 -14.50 -15.17
C ILE A 333 -34.75 -14.86 -15.41
N GLN A 334 -35.15 -16.13 -15.17
CA GLN A 334 -36.55 -16.58 -15.32
C GLN A 334 -37.49 -15.87 -14.32
N ASN A 335 -36.99 -15.42 -13.18
CA ASN A 335 -37.75 -14.72 -12.14
C ASN A 335 -37.60 -13.18 -12.20
N GLY A 336 -36.97 -12.64 -13.25
CA GLY A 336 -36.90 -11.20 -13.51
C GLY A 336 -35.77 -10.49 -12.76
N TYR A 337 -34.81 -11.21 -12.20
CA TYR A 337 -33.63 -10.62 -11.56
C TYR A 337 -32.61 -10.13 -12.61
N SER A 338 -32.02 -8.97 -12.33
CA SER A 338 -30.92 -8.39 -13.09
C SER A 338 -29.60 -8.69 -12.39
N PHE A 339 -28.62 -9.23 -13.11
CA PHE A 339 -27.28 -9.49 -12.57
C PHE A 339 -26.31 -8.39 -13.00
N ARG A 340 -25.56 -7.82 -12.06
CA ARG A 340 -24.59 -6.74 -12.32
C ARG A 340 -23.29 -6.99 -11.55
N ALA A 341 -22.20 -6.42 -12.04
CA ALA A 341 -20.97 -6.27 -11.28
C ALA A 341 -21.06 -5.04 -10.36
N ILE A 342 -20.36 -5.08 -9.23
CA ILE A 342 -20.19 -3.95 -8.31
C ILE A 342 -19.29 -2.91 -8.96
N ASP A 343 -19.60 -1.63 -8.71
CA ASP A 343 -18.73 -0.48 -8.97
C ASP A 343 -18.73 0.48 -7.77
N LEU A 344 -17.97 1.57 -7.84
CA LEU A 344 -17.87 2.55 -6.75
C LEU A 344 -19.18 3.32 -6.48
N THR A 345 -20.15 3.27 -7.36
CA THR A 345 -21.48 3.88 -7.17
C THR A 345 -22.49 2.91 -6.56
N THR A 346 -22.14 1.63 -6.47
CA THR A 346 -22.99 0.61 -5.84
C THR A 346 -23.04 0.84 -4.31
N PRO A 347 -24.24 0.94 -3.70
CA PRO A 347 -24.33 1.05 -2.25
C PRO A 347 -23.72 -0.17 -1.57
N ALA A 348 -22.73 0.09 -0.72
CA ALA A 348 -22.04 -0.97 -0.02
C ALA A 348 -22.95 -1.65 1.01
N VAL A 349 -22.84 -2.95 1.11
CA VAL A 349 -23.41 -3.74 2.21
C VAL A 349 -22.33 -3.87 3.28
N HIS A 350 -22.61 -3.39 4.47
CA HIS A 350 -21.71 -3.49 5.62
C HIS A 350 -22.32 -4.35 6.72
N HIS A 351 -21.53 -5.25 7.27
CA HIS A 351 -21.83 -5.92 8.53
C HIS A 351 -21.50 -5.00 9.71
N GLY A 352 -22.02 -5.31 10.89
CA GLY A 352 -21.57 -4.64 12.12
C GLY A 352 -20.12 -5.02 12.40
N VAL A 353 -19.25 -4.01 12.53
CA VAL A 353 -17.81 -4.22 12.77
C VAL A 353 -17.62 -4.94 14.11
N ALA A 354 -16.89 -6.06 14.11
CA ALA A 354 -16.51 -6.78 15.32
C ALA A 354 -15.15 -6.25 15.81
N ASN A 355 -15.10 -5.78 17.08
CA ASN A 355 -13.91 -5.26 17.74
C ASN A 355 -13.45 -6.13 18.91
#